data_8828fbec808eaf58bd2250af177a6982
#
_entry.id   8828fbec808eaf58bd2250af177a6982
#
_cell.length_a   1.000
_cell.length_b   1.000
_cell.length_c   1.000
_cell.angle_alpha   90.00
_cell.angle_beta   90.00
_cell.angle_gamma   90.00
#
_symmetry.space_group_name_H-M   'P 1'
#
loop_
_entity.id
_entity.type
_entity.pdbx_description
1 polymer ?
#
loop_
_entity_poly.entity_id
_entity_poly.type
_entity_poly.pdbx_seq_one_letter_code
_entity_poly.pdbx_strand_id
1 'polypeptide(L)'
;LANHDNQIVFGTTNGMTISTGLEYGPDNEANTGGQWVQDGGTANKTTVTSGGLQRVNPGGSVSDTVISAGGGQSLQGRAVNTTLNGGEQWMHEGAIATGTVINDKGWQVVKPGTVATDTVVNTGAEGGPDAENGDTGQFVRGDAVRTTINKNGRQIVRAEGTANTTVVYAGGDQTVHGHALDTTLNGGYQYVHNGGTASDTVVNSDGWQIVKNGGVAGNTTVNQKGRLQVDAGGTATNVTLKQGGALVTSTAATVTGINRLGAFSVVEGKADNVVLENGGRLDVLTGHTATNTRVDDGGTLDVRNGG
;
A
#
# COMPACT_ATOMS: atom_id res chain seq x y z
N LEU A 1 6.36 -34.48 -1.20
CA LEU A 1 6.08 -34.95 -2.56
C LEU A 1 7.32 -34.72 -3.42
N ALA A 2 7.76 -35.72 -4.17
CA ALA A 2 8.86 -35.63 -5.12
C ALA A 2 8.31 -35.39 -6.53
N ASN A 3 9.19 -35.08 -7.49
CA ASN A 3 8.90 -34.63 -8.86
C ASN A 3 7.56 -35.13 -9.44
N HIS A 4 6.68 -34.18 -9.80
CA HIS A 4 5.35 -34.39 -10.40
C HIS A 4 4.33 -35.16 -9.55
N ASP A 5 4.62 -35.42 -8.28
CA ASP A 5 3.64 -36.04 -7.38
C ASP A 5 2.53 -35.05 -7.02
N ASN A 6 1.29 -35.52 -7.09
CA ASN A 6 0.10 -34.77 -6.70
C ASN A 6 -0.45 -35.24 -5.37
N GLN A 7 -0.82 -34.32 -4.53
CA GLN A 7 -1.72 -34.57 -3.41
C GLN A 7 -3.06 -33.88 -3.69
N ILE A 8 -4.12 -34.66 -3.86
CA ILE A 8 -5.47 -34.13 -4.04
C ILE A 8 -6.20 -34.26 -2.70
N VAL A 9 -6.70 -33.16 -2.17
CA VAL A 9 -7.28 -33.07 -0.83
C VAL A 9 -8.76 -32.75 -0.94
N PHE A 10 -9.63 -33.73 -0.68
CA PHE A 10 -11.08 -33.60 -0.49
C PHE A 10 -11.48 -33.64 0.99
N GLY A 11 -10.60 -34.12 1.85
CA GLY A 11 -10.77 -34.20 3.30
C GLY A 11 -9.78 -33.27 4.00
N THR A 12 -9.19 -33.73 5.10
CA THR A 12 -8.26 -32.94 5.90
C THR A 12 -6.84 -33.49 5.83
N THR A 13 -5.85 -32.62 5.56
CA THR A 13 -4.42 -32.93 5.70
C THR A 13 -3.76 -32.00 6.71
N ASN A 14 -2.65 -32.45 7.31
CA ASN A 14 -1.94 -31.68 8.31
C ASN A 14 -0.43 -31.92 8.22
N GLY A 15 0.38 -30.84 8.29
CA GLY A 15 1.84 -30.92 8.38
C GLY A 15 2.54 -31.41 7.09
N MET A 16 1.99 -31.15 5.92
CA MET A 16 2.57 -31.57 4.64
C MET A 16 3.71 -30.67 4.21
N THR A 17 4.71 -31.25 3.53
CA THR A 17 5.77 -30.50 2.82
C THR A 17 5.63 -30.71 1.32
N ILE A 18 5.57 -29.63 0.57
CA ILE A 18 5.37 -29.59 -0.88
C ILE A 18 6.60 -28.95 -1.54
N SER A 19 7.24 -29.67 -2.47
CA SER A 19 8.45 -29.23 -3.17
C SER A 19 8.37 -29.41 -4.68
N THR A 20 7.16 -29.54 -5.24
CA THR A 20 6.90 -29.76 -6.66
C THR A 20 5.60 -29.07 -7.11
N GLY A 21 5.44 -28.84 -8.39
CA GLY A 21 4.23 -28.29 -9.00
C GLY A 21 4.31 -26.88 -9.51
N LEU A 22 5.41 -26.14 -9.28
CA LEU A 22 5.57 -24.73 -9.68
C LEU A 22 6.33 -24.57 -11.03
N GLU A 23 6.50 -25.59 -11.84
CA GLU A 23 7.36 -25.53 -13.04
C GLU A 23 6.97 -24.45 -14.06
N TYR A 24 5.69 -24.03 -14.07
CA TYR A 24 5.18 -23.04 -15.02
C TYR A 24 4.58 -21.79 -14.34
N GLY A 25 4.85 -21.62 -13.05
CA GLY A 25 4.31 -20.53 -12.25
C GLY A 25 2.91 -20.79 -11.67
N PRO A 26 2.49 -20.01 -10.67
CA PRO A 26 1.25 -20.26 -9.93
C PRO A 26 -0.03 -19.99 -10.74
N ASP A 27 0.08 -19.25 -11.85
CA ASP A 27 -1.06 -18.92 -12.72
C ASP A 27 -1.31 -19.97 -13.82
N ASN A 28 -0.42 -20.96 -13.99
CA ASN A 28 -0.58 -21.93 -15.06
C ASN A 28 -1.45 -23.12 -14.60
N GLU A 29 -2.63 -23.25 -15.22
CA GLU A 29 -3.58 -24.34 -14.92
C GLU A 29 -3.12 -25.73 -15.42
N ALA A 30 -2.11 -25.77 -16.28
CA ALA A 30 -1.56 -27.03 -16.81
C ALA A 30 -0.57 -27.71 -15.86
N ASN A 31 -0.31 -27.13 -14.69
CA ASN A 31 0.58 -27.71 -13.69
C ASN A 31 0.04 -29.04 -13.15
N THR A 32 0.85 -30.05 -13.27
CA THR A 32 0.55 -31.41 -12.79
C THR A 32 1.47 -31.77 -11.64
N GLY A 33 1.36 -31.14 -10.51
CA GLY A 33 2.19 -31.41 -9.33
C GLY A 33 1.72 -30.60 -8.14
N GLY A 34 2.22 -30.92 -6.96
CA GLY A 34 1.95 -30.18 -5.76
C GLY A 34 0.73 -30.63 -4.97
N GLN A 35 0.18 -29.72 -4.16
CA GLN A 35 -1.01 -29.99 -3.35
C GLN A 35 -2.23 -29.24 -3.93
N TRP A 36 -3.30 -29.97 -4.17
CA TRP A 36 -4.57 -29.46 -4.70
C TRP A 36 -5.66 -29.61 -3.66
N VAL A 37 -6.04 -28.53 -3.02
CA VAL A 37 -7.13 -28.52 -2.02
C VAL A 37 -8.42 -28.22 -2.75
N GLN A 38 -9.28 -29.22 -2.83
CA GLN A 38 -10.54 -29.22 -3.56
C GLN A 38 -11.69 -28.65 -2.70
N ASP A 39 -12.86 -28.49 -3.31
CA ASP A 39 -14.07 -28.10 -2.60
C ASP A 39 -14.33 -29.02 -1.40
N GLY A 40 -14.56 -28.42 -0.22
CA GLY A 40 -14.68 -29.12 1.06
C GLY A 40 -13.35 -29.62 1.65
N GLY A 41 -12.25 -29.59 0.89
CA GLY A 41 -10.92 -29.99 1.37
C GLY A 41 -10.30 -28.97 2.32
N THR A 42 -9.51 -29.46 3.27
CA THR A 42 -8.78 -28.61 4.23
C THR A 42 -7.33 -29.06 4.34
N ALA A 43 -6.38 -28.12 4.23
CA ALA A 43 -4.97 -28.39 4.48
C ALA A 43 -4.41 -27.43 5.53
N ASN A 44 -3.87 -27.98 6.62
CA ASN A 44 -3.33 -27.20 7.73
C ASN A 44 -1.82 -27.41 7.84
N LYS A 45 -1.11 -26.34 8.24
CA LYS A 45 0.34 -26.37 8.51
C LYS A 45 1.15 -26.94 7.34
N THR A 46 0.79 -26.56 6.11
CA THR A 46 1.54 -26.96 4.93
C THR A 46 2.80 -26.10 4.82
N THR A 47 3.94 -26.73 4.54
CA THR A 47 5.18 -26.04 4.19
C THR A 47 5.40 -26.18 2.68
N VAL A 48 5.44 -25.08 1.94
CA VAL A 48 5.72 -25.04 0.51
C VAL A 48 7.15 -24.55 0.33
N THR A 49 7.99 -25.41 -0.20
CA THR A 49 9.41 -25.12 -0.42
C THR A 49 9.67 -24.75 -1.89
N SER A 50 10.91 -24.43 -2.25
CA SER A 50 11.30 -24.10 -3.62
C SER A 50 10.80 -25.16 -4.63
N GLY A 51 10.15 -24.71 -5.70
CA GLY A 51 9.52 -25.56 -6.69
C GLY A 51 8.16 -26.15 -6.26
N GLY A 52 7.72 -25.91 -5.04
CA GLY A 52 6.42 -26.37 -4.55
C GLY A 52 5.26 -25.46 -4.94
N LEU A 53 4.09 -26.06 -5.22
CA LEU A 53 2.85 -25.34 -5.45
C LEU A 53 1.73 -25.90 -4.55
N GLN A 54 1.06 -25.03 -3.81
CA GLN A 54 -0.22 -25.31 -3.18
C GLN A 54 -1.32 -24.58 -3.95
N ARG A 55 -2.23 -25.33 -4.54
CA ARG A 55 -3.42 -24.79 -5.22
C ARG A 55 -4.64 -24.99 -4.33
N VAL A 56 -5.35 -23.92 -4.04
CA VAL A 56 -6.57 -23.93 -3.24
C VAL A 56 -7.74 -23.57 -4.15
N ASN A 57 -8.50 -24.56 -4.56
CA ASN A 57 -9.64 -24.40 -5.46
C ASN A 57 -10.84 -23.75 -4.73
N PRO A 58 -11.85 -23.25 -5.47
CA PRO A 58 -13.08 -22.75 -4.85
C PRO A 58 -13.66 -23.77 -3.86
N GLY A 59 -14.08 -23.29 -2.68
CA GLY A 59 -14.56 -24.15 -1.58
C GLY A 59 -13.48 -24.87 -0.77
N GLY A 60 -12.22 -24.87 -1.23
CA GLY A 60 -11.06 -25.35 -0.47
C GLY A 60 -10.60 -24.36 0.59
N SER A 61 -10.01 -24.85 1.68
CA SER A 61 -9.53 -24.03 2.79
C SER A 61 -8.15 -24.46 3.26
N VAL A 62 -7.27 -23.47 3.53
CA VAL A 62 -5.94 -23.75 4.09
C VAL A 62 -5.66 -22.85 5.30
N SER A 63 -4.87 -23.35 6.24
CA SER A 63 -4.42 -22.56 7.39
C SER A 63 -2.96 -22.80 7.71
N ASP A 64 -2.34 -21.78 8.30
CA ASP A 64 -0.96 -21.82 8.80
C ASP A 64 0.05 -22.33 7.75
N THR A 65 -0.14 -21.95 6.48
CA THR A 65 0.76 -22.32 5.39
C THR A 65 2.01 -21.45 5.44
N VAL A 66 3.19 -22.07 5.35
CA VAL A 66 4.47 -21.38 5.23
C VAL A 66 5.01 -21.60 3.81
N ILE A 67 5.30 -20.52 3.09
CA ILE A 67 5.80 -20.56 1.72
C ILE A 67 7.19 -19.94 1.69
N SER A 68 8.19 -20.77 1.41
CA SER A 68 9.58 -20.35 1.30
C SER A 68 9.90 -19.81 -0.10
N ALA A 69 11.08 -19.20 -0.23
CA ALA A 69 11.56 -18.67 -1.51
C ALA A 69 11.48 -19.73 -2.64
N GLY A 70 10.91 -19.34 -3.78
CA GLY A 70 10.67 -20.22 -4.92
C GLY A 70 9.53 -21.22 -4.74
N GLY A 71 8.73 -21.09 -3.68
CA GLY A 71 7.45 -21.79 -3.52
C GLY A 71 6.28 -20.85 -3.80
N GLY A 72 5.11 -21.41 -4.19
CA GLY A 72 3.95 -20.61 -4.54
C GLY A 72 2.62 -21.17 -3.99
N GLN A 73 1.65 -20.28 -3.84
CA GLN A 73 0.26 -20.60 -3.55
C GLN A 73 -0.65 -19.91 -4.58
N SER A 74 -1.45 -20.71 -5.29
CA SER A 74 -2.53 -20.24 -6.16
C SER A 74 -3.84 -20.38 -5.40
N LEU A 75 -4.48 -19.26 -5.08
CA LEU A 75 -5.64 -19.21 -4.18
C LEU A 75 -6.90 -18.80 -4.94
N GLN A 76 -7.90 -19.69 -4.96
CA GLN A 76 -9.28 -19.42 -5.40
C GLN A 76 -10.29 -19.69 -4.28
N GLY A 77 -9.86 -20.34 -3.20
CA GLY A 77 -10.63 -20.61 -2.00
C GLY A 77 -10.27 -19.68 -0.86
N ARG A 78 -10.08 -20.23 0.33
CA ARG A 78 -9.79 -19.49 1.56
C ARG A 78 -8.41 -19.85 2.11
N ALA A 79 -7.61 -18.86 2.47
CA ALA A 79 -6.35 -19.01 3.19
C ALA A 79 -6.37 -18.19 4.49
N VAL A 80 -5.88 -18.77 5.58
CA VAL A 80 -5.75 -18.13 6.89
C VAL A 80 -4.33 -18.30 7.40
N ASN A 81 -3.72 -17.21 7.88
CA ASN A 81 -2.37 -17.18 8.45
C ASN A 81 -1.29 -17.74 7.51
N THR A 82 -1.28 -17.32 6.24
CA THR A 82 -0.20 -17.68 5.32
C THR A 82 1.04 -16.84 5.61
N THR A 83 2.21 -17.45 5.75
CA THR A 83 3.49 -16.77 5.89
C THR A 83 4.32 -16.94 4.62
N LEU A 84 4.68 -15.82 3.98
CA LEU A 84 5.51 -15.78 2.78
C LEU A 84 6.94 -15.39 3.17
N ASN A 85 7.83 -16.35 3.29
CA ASN A 85 9.26 -16.12 3.52
C ASN A 85 10.03 -16.21 2.19
N GLY A 86 9.88 -15.17 1.38
CA GLY A 86 10.39 -15.14 0.00
C GLY A 86 9.53 -15.92 -1.01
N GLY A 87 8.40 -16.47 -0.59
CA GLY A 87 7.43 -17.16 -1.43
C GLY A 87 6.37 -16.22 -1.99
N GLU A 88 5.50 -16.76 -2.83
CA GLU A 88 4.48 -16.00 -3.55
C GLU A 88 3.07 -16.53 -3.31
N GLN A 89 2.10 -15.62 -3.19
CA GLN A 89 0.68 -15.92 -3.10
C GLN A 89 -0.08 -15.14 -4.19
N TRP A 90 -0.76 -15.86 -5.07
CA TRP A 90 -1.58 -15.31 -6.14
C TRP A 90 -3.04 -15.56 -5.85
N MET A 91 -3.79 -14.49 -5.66
CA MET A 91 -5.22 -14.57 -5.39
C MET A 91 -6.01 -14.39 -6.68
N HIS A 92 -6.90 -15.33 -6.98
CA HIS A 92 -7.77 -15.33 -8.14
C HIS A 92 -9.21 -15.07 -7.71
N GLU A 93 -10.07 -14.72 -8.66
CA GLU A 93 -11.46 -14.37 -8.42
C GLU A 93 -12.16 -15.26 -7.37
N GLY A 94 -12.80 -14.64 -6.40
CA GLY A 94 -13.45 -15.30 -5.27
C GLY A 94 -12.53 -15.64 -4.09
N ALA A 95 -11.21 -15.49 -4.23
CA ALA A 95 -10.27 -15.82 -3.16
C ALA A 95 -10.37 -14.87 -1.96
N ILE A 96 -10.22 -15.43 -0.77
CA ILE A 96 -10.14 -14.69 0.50
C ILE A 96 -8.87 -15.12 1.24
N ALA A 97 -7.98 -14.18 1.53
CA ALA A 97 -6.82 -14.37 2.38
C ALA A 97 -6.97 -13.55 3.66
N THR A 98 -6.70 -14.15 4.81
CA THR A 98 -6.75 -13.46 6.11
C THR A 98 -5.47 -13.74 6.89
N GLY A 99 -4.84 -12.66 7.43
CA GLY A 99 -3.66 -12.79 8.28
C GLY A 99 -2.39 -13.20 7.51
N THR A 100 -2.24 -12.80 6.24
CA THR A 100 -1.01 -13.07 5.49
C THR A 100 0.14 -12.22 6.02
N VAL A 101 1.29 -12.84 6.27
CA VAL A 101 2.54 -12.16 6.65
C VAL A 101 3.56 -12.28 5.51
N ILE A 102 4.07 -11.15 5.03
CA ILE A 102 4.97 -11.09 3.87
C ILE A 102 6.37 -10.65 4.33
N ASN A 103 7.33 -11.57 4.25
CA ASN A 103 8.72 -11.39 4.68
C ASN A 103 9.69 -11.72 3.53
N ASP A 104 10.96 -11.36 3.69
CA ASP A 104 12.10 -11.88 2.93
C ASP A 104 11.93 -11.85 1.40
N LYS A 105 11.42 -10.74 0.85
CA LYS A 105 11.10 -10.58 -0.57
C LYS A 105 9.92 -11.43 -1.05
N GLY A 106 9.10 -11.90 -0.15
CA GLY A 106 7.82 -12.52 -0.51
C GLY A 106 6.85 -11.50 -1.13
N TRP A 107 5.86 -12.00 -1.85
CA TRP A 107 4.85 -11.15 -2.47
C TRP A 107 3.46 -11.75 -2.46
N GLN A 108 2.47 -10.89 -2.35
CA GLN A 108 1.06 -11.23 -2.45
C GLN A 108 0.42 -10.40 -3.56
N VAL A 109 -0.25 -11.04 -4.50
CA VAL A 109 -1.02 -10.39 -5.56
C VAL A 109 -2.52 -10.53 -5.28
N VAL A 110 -3.15 -9.42 -4.94
CA VAL A 110 -4.59 -9.31 -4.69
C VAL A 110 -5.25 -8.89 -6.00
N LYS A 111 -5.75 -9.85 -6.80
CA LYS A 111 -6.36 -9.59 -8.11
C LYS A 111 -7.80 -9.04 -7.97
N PRO A 112 -8.41 -8.50 -9.03
CA PRO A 112 -9.82 -8.09 -9.00
C PRO A 112 -10.75 -9.23 -8.54
N GLY A 113 -11.76 -8.88 -7.74
CA GLY A 113 -12.70 -9.86 -7.18
C GLY A 113 -12.15 -10.69 -6.02
N THR A 114 -11.02 -10.30 -5.42
CA THR A 114 -10.43 -10.95 -4.25
C THR A 114 -10.29 -10.00 -3.07
N VAL A 115 -10.28 -10.56 -1.85
CA VAL A 115 -10.15 -9.79 -0.62
C VAL A 115 -8.99 -10.32 0.23
N ALA A 116 -8.01 -9.46 0.50
CA ALA A 116 -6.95 -9.70 1.49
C ALA A 116 -7.23 -8.89 2.75
N THR A 117 -7.24 -9.54 3.91
CA THR A 117 -7.56 -8.90 5.18
C THR A 117 -6.47 -9.17 6.21
N ASP A 118 -6.15 -8.15 7.03
CA ASP A 118 -5.15 -8.27 8.10
C ASP A 118 -3.75 -8.68 7.59
N THR A 119 -3.34 -8.17 6.42
CA THR A 119 -2.01 -8.46 5.87
C THR A 119 -0.94 -7.65 6.59
N VAL A 120 0.16 -8.30 6.95
CA VAL A 120 1.37 -7.65 7.49
C VAL A 120 2.48 -7.70 6.44
N VAL A 121 3.00 -6.53 6.05
CA VAL A 121 4.00 -6.39 4.98
C VAL A 121 5.32 -5.90 5.58
N ASN A 122 6.34 -6.76 5.55
CA ASN A 122 7.67 -6.50 6.12
C ASN A 122 8.77 -6.38 5.05
N THR A 123 8.40 -6.37 3.76
CA THR A 123 9.34 -6.34 2.63
C THR A 123 8.71 -5.61 1.43
N GLY A 124 9.54 -5.18 0.48
CA GLY A 124 9.08 -4.58 -0.78
C GLY A 124 9.64 -3.20 -1.10
N ALA A 125 10.26 -2.50 -0.15
CA ALA A 125 10.75 -1.12 -0.33
C ALA A 125 12.18 -1.01 -0.94
N GLU A 126 12.71 -2.06 -1.55
CA GLU A 126 14.10 -2.08 -2.03
C GLU A 126 14.39 -1.13 -3.20
N GLY A 127 13.37 -0.77 -3.97
CA GLY A 127 13.51 0.14 -5.12
C GLY A 127 13.35 1.64 -4.80
N GLY A 128 13.21 2.00 -3.52
CA GLY A 128 12.88 3.37 -3.11
C GLY A 128 11.40 3.71 -3.30
N PRO A 129 10.96 4.85 -2.77
CA PRO A 129 9.54 5.17 -2.64
C PRO A 129 8.78 5.36 -3.95
N ASP A 130 9.48 5.75 -5.01
CA ASP A 130 8.89 5.96 -6.34
C ASP A 130 9.15 4.80 -7.33
N ALA A 131 9.87 3.74 -6.92
CA ALA A 131 10.17 2.62 -7.81
C ALA A 131 8.95 1.71 -7.95
N GLU A 132 8.38 1.66 -9.15
CA GLU A 132 7.28 0.74 -9.49
C GLU A 132 7.74 -0.72 -9.71
N ASN A 133 9.05 -0.95 -9.76
CA ASN A 133 9.69 -2.21 -10.14
C ASN A 133 10.29 -2.95 -8.94
N GLY A 134 9.54 -3.10 -7.86
CA GLY A 134 9.92 -4.04 -6.82
C GLY A 134 8.92 -5.20 -6.84
N ASP A 135 9.35 -6.37 -7.25
CA ASP A 135 8.47 -7.56 -7.32
C ASP A 135 8.21 -8.18 -5.94
N THR A 136 8.17 -7.37 -4.88
CA THR A 136 8.01 -7.84 -3.51
C THR A 136 7.04 -6.97 -2.72
N GLY A 137 6.39 -7.51 -1.70
CA GLY A 137 5.38 -6.83 -0.91
C GLY A 137 3.94 -7.18 -1.30
N GLN A 138 3.00 -6.25 -1.17
CA GLN A 138 1.60 -6.47 -1.50
C GLN A 138 1.18 -5.64 -2.72
N PHE A 139 0.68 -6.30 -3.77
CA PHE A 139 0.14 -5.67 -4.98
C PHE A 139 -1.38 -5.79 -4.97
N VAL A 140 -2.07 -4.64 -4.96
CA VAL A 140 -3.52 -4.58 -4.80
C VAL A 140 -4.17 -4.10 -6.09
N ARG A 141 -4.94 -5.00 -6.73
CA ARG A 141 -5.88 -4.71 -7.82
C ARG A 141 -7.31 -5.07 -7.45
N GLY A 142 -7.49 -5.80 -6.35
CA GLY A 142 -8.76 -6.10 -5.68
C GLY A 142 -8.87 -5.27 -4.39
N ASP A 143 -9.33 -5.91 -3.31
CA ASP A 143 -9.54 -5.24 -2.03
C ASP A 143 -8.53 -5.71 -0.97
N ALA A 144 -7.80 -4.76 -0.39
CA ALA A 144 -6.98 -4.98 0.79
C ALA A 144 -7.57 -4.22 1.98
N VAL A 145 -7.80 -4.91 3.09
CA VAL A 145 -8.44 -4.36 4.28
C VAL A 145 -7.57 -4.58 5.50
N ARG A 146 -7.32 -3.53 6.28
CA ARG A 146 -6.50 -3.56 7.50
C ARG A 146 -5.07 -4.09 7.24
N THR A 147 -4.38 -3.48 6.27
CA THR A 147 -2.98 -3.79 6.02
C THR A 147 -2.07 -3.03 6.99
N THR A 148 -1.11 -3.73 7.56
CA THR A 148 -0.02 -3.13 8.35
C THR A 148 1.27 -3.18 7.54
N ILE A 149 1.87 -2.02 7.28
CA ILE A 149 3.12 -1.90 6.53
C ILE A 149 4.22 -1.49 7.51
N ASN A 150 5.13 -2.40 7.79
CA ASN A 150 6.25 -2.18 8.68
C ASN A 150 7.49 -1.65 7.92
N LYS A 151 8.59 -1.45 8.63
CA LYS A 151 9.86 -1.05 8.03
C LYS A 151 10.24 -1.99 6.88
N ASN A 152 10.65 -1.41 5.75
CA ASN A 152 10.93 -2.07 4.48
C ASN A 152 9.69 -2.72 3.79
N GLY A 153 8.51 -2.59 4.37
CA GLY A 153 7.27 -3.04 3.76
C GLY A 153 6.81 -2.10 2.66
N ARG A 154 6.21 -2.66 1.60
CA ARG A 154 5.57 -1.89 0.53
C ARG A 154 4.23 -2.48 0.15
N GLN A 155 3.23 -1.59 0.02
CA GLN A 155 1.96 -1.90 -0.62
C GLN A 155 1.80 -1.01 -1.86
N ILE A 156 1.47 -1.60 -3.01
CA ILE A 156 1.18 -0.88 -4.24
C ILE A 156 -0.29 -1.10 -4.59
N VAL A 157 -1.07 -0.03 -4.52
CA VAL A 157 -2.49 0.00 -4.90
C VAL A 157 -2.58 0.43 -6.35
N ARG A 158 -2.88 -0.51 -7.25
CA ARG A 158 -3.01 -0.26 -8.69
C ARG A 158 -4.34 0.40 -9.03
N ALA A 159 -4.51 0.90 -10.25
CA ALA A 159 -5.64 1.74 -10.67
C ALA A 159 -7.03 1.15 -10.33
N GLU A 160 -7.17 -0.16 -10.34
CA GLU A 160 -8.44 -0.87 -10.05
C GLU A 160 -8.57 -1.28 -8.58
N GLY A 161 -7.48 -1.15 -7.80
CA GLY A 161 -7.38 -1.65 -6.43
C GLY A 161 -7.91 -0.66 -5.40
N THR A 162 -8.39 -1.22 -4.29
CA THR A 162 -8.78 -0.48 -3.09
C THR A 162 -7.99 -0.98 -1.87
N ALA A 163 -7.36 -0.06 -1.16
CA ALA A 163 -6.78 -0.33 0.15
C ALA A 163 -7.57 0.45 1.21
N ASN A 164 -8.11 -0.24 2.20
CA ASN A 164 -8.90 0.34 3.27
C ASN A 164 -8.27 0.05 4.63
N THR A 165 -8.17 1.08 5.46
CA THR A 165 -7.62 0.99 6.82
C THR A 165 -6.17 0.48 6.82
N THR A 166 -5.28 1.20 6.13
CA THR A 166 -3.86 0.86 6.10
C THR A 166 -3.08 1.64 7.17
N VAL A 167 -2.21 0.96 7.93
CA VAL A 167 -1.27 1.60 8.86
C VAL A 167 0.14 1.46 8.32
N VAL A 168 0.85 2.58 8.14
CA VAL A 168 2.22 2.62 7.59
C VAL A 168 3.17 3.13 8.68
N TYR A 169 4.06 2.27 9.13
CA TYR A 169 5.09 2.61 10.11
C TYR A 169 6.37 3.12 9.47
N ALA A 170 7.25 3.67 10.29
CA ALA A 170 8.52 4.26 9.87
C ALA A 170 9.33 3.31 8.98
N GLY A 171 9.71 3.80 7.79
CA GLY A 171 10.43 3.02 6.78
C GLY A 171 9.57 2.08 5.93
N GLY A 172 8.26 2.11 6.10
CA GLY A 172 7.30 1.48 5.19
C GLY A 172 6.71 2.50 4.22
N ASP A 173 6.18 2.02 3.08
CA ASP A 173 5.54 2.88 2.08
C ASP A 173 4.29 2.26 1.45
N GLN A 174 3.33 3.14 1.14
CA GLN A 174 2.15 2.84 0.34
C GLN A 174 2.15 3.70 -0.93
N THR A 175 2.16 3.06 -2.10
CA THR A 175 2.07 3.73 -3.40
C THR A 175 0.66 3.57 -3.96
N VAL A 176 0.00 4.69 -4.31
CA VAL A 176 -1.43 4.71 -4.66
C VAL A 176 -1.61 5.22 -6.09
N HIS A 177 -2.03 4.32 -6.98
CA HIS A 177 -2.53 4.61 -8.32
C HIS A 177 -4.05 4.33 -8.42
N GLY A 178 -4.62 3.65 -7.44
CA GLY A 178 -6.04 3.35 -7.27
C GLY A 178 -6.64 4.15 -6.11
N HIS A 179 -7.29 3.46 -5.18
CA HIS A 179 -8.01 4.09 -4.07
C HIS A 179 -7.43 3.66 -2.72
N ALA A 180 -7.04 4.62 -1.89
CA ALA A 180 -6.67 4.41 -0.49
C ALA A 180 -7.66 5.15 0.41
N LEU A 181 -8.21 4.46 1.41
CA LEU A 181 -9.17 4.96 2.38
C LEU A 181 -8.65 4.71 3.79
N ASP A 182 -8.84 5.68 4.70
CA ASP A 182 -8.48 5.55 6.12
C ASP A 182 -7.01 5.13 6.34
N THR A 183 -6.06 5.81 5.68
CA THR A 183 -4.64 5.51 5.88
C THR A 183 -4.08 6.28 7.09
N THR A 184 -3.36 5.58 7.98
CA THR A 184 -2.62 6.20 9.09
C THR A 184 -1.12 6.07 8.86
N LEU A 185 -0.41 7.21 8.80
CA LEU A 185 1.04 7.28 8.61
C LEU A 185 1.73 7.55 9.95
N ASN A 186 2.34 6.53 10.54
CA ASN A 186 3.11 6.61 11.77
C ASN A 186 4.63 6.60 11.44
N GLY A 187 5.11 7.68 10.82
CA GLY A 187 6.49 7.79 10.35
C GLY A 187 6.75 7.14 8.98
N GLY A 188 5.75 6.56 8.35
CA GLY A 188 5.83 5.99 7.01
C GLY A 188 5.41 6.98 5.91
N TYR A 189 5.42 6.50 4.66
CA TYR A 189 5.15 7.29 3.47
C TYR A 189 3.90 6.81 2.73
N GLN A 190 3.11 7.75 2.19
CA GLN A 190 2.07 7.48 1.21
C GLN A 190 2.31 8.36 -0.02
N TYR A 191 2.43 7.74 -1.19
CA TYR A 191 2.60 8.41 -2.47
C TYR A 191 1.32 8.29 -3.28
N VAL A 192 0.65 9.42 -3.56
CA VAL A 192 -0.57 9.46 -4.37
C VAL A 192 -0.19 9.93 -5.77
N HIS A 193 -0.15 9.01 -6.71
CA HIS A 193 0.26 9.25 -8.09
C HIS A 193 -0.89 9.71 -8.98
N ASN A 194 -0.57 10.03 -10.23
CA ASN A 194 -1.57 10.39 -11.23
C ASN A 194 -2.68 9.33 -11.34
N GLY A 195 -3.92 9.77 -11.25
CA GLY A 195 -5.12 8.92 -11.21
C GLY A 195 -5.40 8.26 -9.85
N GLY A 196 -4.45 8.28 -8.92
CA GLY A 196 -4.65 7.77 -7.56
C GLY A 196 -5.45 8.74 -6.69
N THR A 197 -6.24 8.18 -5.77
CA THR A 197 -6.99 8.94 -4.77
C THR A 197 -6.70 8.42 -3.37
N ALA A 198 -6.49 9.32 -2.42
CA ALA A 198 -6.38 9.00 -1.00
C ALA A 198 -7.39 9.84 -0.22
N SER A 199 -8.22 9.22 0.62
CA SER A 199 -9.14 9.94 1.51
C SER A 199 -8.98 9.52 2.95
N ASP A 200 -9.28 10.46 3.84
CA ASP A 200 -9.26 10.25 5.28
C ASP A 200 -7.88 9.81 5.81
N THR A 201 -6.80 10.42 5.25
CA THR A 201 -5.44 10.12 5.67
C THR A 201 -5.08 10.91 6.93
N VAL A 202 -4.55 10.19 7.94
CA VAL A 202 -3.98 10.79 9.15
C VAL A 202 -2.47 10.70 9.10
N VAL A 203 -1.80 11.86 9.08
CA VAL A 203 -0.34 11.97 9.01
C VAL A 203 0.18 12.35 10.40
N ASN A 204 0.72 11.38 11.11
CA ASN A 204 1.31 11.55 12.44
C ASN A 204 2.79 11.94 12.37
N SER A 205 3.45 12.08 13.53
CA SER A 205 4.86 12.46 13.63
C SER A 205 5.73 11.66 12.65
N ASP A 206 6.56 12.39 11.90
CA ASP A 206 7.49 11.88 10.90
C ASP A 206 6.85 11.14 9.70
N GLY A 207 5.52 11.07 9.66
CA GLY A 207 4.77 10.56 8.51
C GLY A 207 4.72 11.57 7.37
N TRP A 208 4.68 11.08 6.14
CA TRP A 208 4.61 11.89 4.92
C TRP A 208 3.52 11.39 3.98
N GLN A 209 2.60 12.29 3.63
CA GLN A 209 1.74 12.10 2.46
C GLN A 209 2.24 12.99 1.33
N ILE A 210 2.50 12.41 0.15
CA ILE A 210 3.03 13.09 -1.02
C ILE A 210 2.04 12.92 -2.16
N VAL A 211 1.43 14.03 -2.56
CA VAL A 211 0.45 14.07 -3.66
C VAL A 211 1.18 14.56 -4.91
N LYS A 212 1.38 13.66 -5.85
CA LYS A 212 2.06 13.91 -7.12
C LYS A 212 1.13 14.59 -8.12
N ASN A 213 1.70 15.06 -9.24
CA ASN A 213 0.90 15.61 -10.35
C ASN A 213 -0.22 14.62 -10.75
N GLY A 214 -1.46 15.12 -10.81
CA GLY A 214 -2.65 14.32 -11.13
C GLY A 214 -3.14 13.39 -10.02
N GLY A 215 -2.47 13.36 -8.87
CA GLY A 215 -2.94 12.69 -7.65
C GLY A 215 -3.93 13.55 -6.88
N VAL A 216 -4.85 12.92 -6.16
CA VAL A 216 -5.89 13.60 -5.35
C VAL A 216 -5.89 13.08 -3.93
N ALA A 217 -5.79 13.98 -2.95
CA ALA A 217 -6.00 13.69 -1.54
C ALA A 217 -7.21 14.45 -1.01
N GLY A 218 -8.07 13.79 -0.23
CA GLY A 218 -9.23 14.37 0.45
C GLY A 218 -9.19 14.13 1.95
N ASN A 219 -9.68 15.10 2.75
CA ASN A 219 -9.83 14.95 4.21
C ASN A 219 -8.51 14.56 4.93
N THR A 220 -7.36 15.10 4.50
CA THR A 220 -6.09 14.81 5.16
C THR A 220 -5.95 15.58 6.46
N THR A 221 -5.66 14.87 7.55
CA THR A 221 -5.28 15.49 8.84
C THR A 221 -3.79 15.39 9.04
N VAL A 222 -3.11 16.53 9.12
CA VAL A 222 -1.66 16.62 9.38
C VAL A 222 -1.44 17.01 10.83
N ASN A 223 -0.98 16.07 11.64
CA ASN A 223 -0.66 16.27 13.03
C ASN A 223 0.75 16.86 13.22
N GLN A 224 1.08 17.22 14.47
CA GLN A 224 2.40 17.75 14.82
C GLN A 224 3.52 16.85 14.28
N LYS A 225 4.53 17.45 13.62
CA LYS A 225 5.65 16.79 12.93
C LYS A 225 5.25 15.88 11.75
N GLY A 226 3.97 15.76 11.42
CA GLY A 226 3.52 15.16 10.18
C GLY A 226 3.74 16.13 9.01
N ARG A 227 3.80 15.61 7.79
CA ARG A 227 4.04 16.42 6.58
C ARG A 227 3.11 16.03 5.44
N LEU A 228 2.48 17.03 4.86
CA LEU A 228 1.78 16.93 3.57
C LEU A 228 2.58 17.67 2.52
N GLN A 229 2.98 16.97 1.47
CA GLN A 229 3.57 17.58 0.27
C GLN A 229 2.57 17.47 -0.88
N VAL A 230 2.33 18.57 -1.57
CA VAL A 230 1.50 18.59 -2.77
C VAL A 230 2.32 19.20 -3.90
N ASP A 231 2.71 18.36 -4.85
CA ASP A 231 3.50 18.75 -6.00
C ASP A 231 2.66 19.57 -7.00
N ALA A 232 3.31 20.29 -7.90
CA ALA A 232 2.64 21.01 -8.97
C ALA A 232 1.67 20.09 -9.74
N GLY A 233 0.40 20.52 -9.91
CA GLY A 233 -0.65 19.72 -10.53
C GLY A 233 -1.27 18.65 -9.63
N GLY A 234 -0.79 18.49 -8.40
CA GLY A 234 -1.46 17.67 -7.36
C GLY A 234 -2.60 18.45 -6.70
N THR A 235 -3.57 17.72 -6.14
CA THR A 235 -4.74 18.30 -5.48
C THR A 235 -4.92 17.72 -4.08
N ALA A 236 -5.04 18.60 -3.07
CA ALA A 236 -5.42 18.21 -1.71
C ALA A 236 -6.57 19.09 -1.21
N THR A 237 -7.70 18.49 -0.82
CA THR A 237 -8.89 19.21 -0.36
C THR A 237 -9.28 18.81 1.05
N ASN A 238 -9.95 19.75 1.77
CA ASN A 238 -10.37 19.53 3.16
C ASN A 238 -9.20 19.14 4.08
N VAL A 239 -8.04 19.76 3.87
CA VAL A 239 -6.85 19.53 4.71
C VAL A 239 -7.06 20.14 6.09
N THR A 240 -6.83 19.38 7.14
CA THR A 240 -6.74 19.89 8.51
C THR A 240 -5.26 19.94 8.92
N LEU A 241 -4.67 21.14 8.88
CA LEU A 241 -3.29 21.36 9.30
C LEU A 241 -3.27 21.74 10.79
N LYS A 242 -2.92 20.80 11.65
CA LYS A 242 -2.76 21.03 13.08
C LYS A 242 -1.48 21.81 13.38
N GLN A 243 -1.43 22.46 14.54
CA GLN A 243 -0.22 23.16 14.97
C GLN A 243 1.00 22.22 14.94
N GLY A 244 2.11 22.66 14.33
CA GLY A 244 3.33 21.87 14.17
C GLY A 244 3.26 20.84 13.03
N GLY A 245 2.16 20.77 12.28
CA GLY A 245 2.08 20.03 11.01
C GLY A 245 2.64 20.87 9.87
N ALA A 246 3.32 20.24 8.91
CA ALA A 246 3.99 20.92 7.80
C ALA A 246 3.24 20.75 6.48
N LEU A 247 3.01 21.85 5.77
CA LEU A 247 2.60 21.89 4.37
C LEU A 247 3.79 22.25 3.49
N VAL A 248 4.10 21.43 2.49
CA VAL A 248 5.11 21.69 1.46
C VAL A 248 4.39 21.73 0.12
N THR A 249 4.39 22.90 -0.54
CA THR A 249 3.66 23.05 -1.82
C THR A 249 4.19 24.21 -2.63
N SER A 250 3.67 24.36 -3.84
CA SER A 250 3.87 25.55 -4.67
C SER A 250 2.51 26.10 -5.12
N THR A 251 2.50 27.34 -5.60
CA THR A 251 1.28 27.94 -6.15
C THR A 251 0.79 27.32 -7.46
N ALA A 252 1.47 26.28 -7.99
CA ALA A 252 0.99 25.46 -9.11
C ALA A 252 0.22 24.21 -8.66
N ALA A 253 0.08 23.97 -7.36
CA ALA A 253 -0.77 22.94 -6.78
C ALA A 253 -2.15 23.48 -6.41
N THR A 254 -3.08 22.59 -6.12
CA THR A 254 -4.37 22.94 -5.52
C THR A 254 -4.44 22.41 -4.09
N VAL A 255 -4.51 23.30 -3.10
CA VAL A 255 -4.64 22.91 -1.69
C VAL A 255 -5.70 23.76 -1.01
N THR A 256 -6.68 23.14 -0.34
CA THR A 256 -7.66 23.85 0.46
C THR A 256 -7.86 23.18 1.81
N GLY A 257 -8.11 23.97 2.83
CA GLY A 257 -8.31 23.40 4.15
C GLY A 257 -8.43 24.42 5.27
N ILE A 258 -8.17 23.96 6.48
CA ILE A 258 -8.12 24.78 7.68
C ILE A 258 -6.78 24.61 8.39
N ASN A 259 -6.25 25.70 8.91
CA ASN A 259 -5.11 25.74 9.82
C ASN A 259 -5.53 26.46 11.11
N ARG A 260 -4.58 26.73 12.03
CA ARG A 260 -4.87 27.41 13.31
C ARG A 260 -5.34 28.86 13.17
N LEU A 261 -5.23 29.47 11.98
CA LEU A 261 -5.71 30.82 11.70
C LEU A 261 -7.06 30.84 10.95
N GLY A 262 -7.61 29.68 10.60
CA GLY A 262 -8.86 29.53 9.88
C GLY A 262 -8.69 28.85 8.50
N ALA A 263 -9.60 29.11 7.59
CA ALA A 263 -9.52 28.57 6.23
C ALA A 263 -8.30 29.10 5.49
N PHE A 264 -7.62 28.23 4.74
CA PHE A 264 -6.51 28.58 3.84
C PHE A 264 -6.71 27.96 2.48
N SER A 265 -6.06 28.54 1.46
CA SER A 265 -6.09 28.02 0.10
C SER A 265 -4.81 28.29 -0.66
N VAL A 266 -4.50 27.37 -1.59
CA VAL A 266 -3.56 27.54 -2.69
C VAL A 266 -4.31 27.06 -3.93
N VAL A 267 -4.82 28.00 -4.75
CA VAL A 267 -5.69 27.69 -5.88
C VAL A 267 -5.42 28.70 -7.01
N GLU A 268 -5.31 28.21 -8.23
CA GLU A 268 -5.13 29.05 -9.44
C GLU A 268 -4.02 30.10 -9.31
N GLY A 269 -2.88 29.70 -8.80
CA GLY A 269 -1.74 30.58 -8.63
C GLY A 269 -1.81 31.54 -7.45
N LYS A 270 -2.83 31.43 -6.59
CA LYS A 270 -3.01 32.30 -5.44
C LYS A 270 -2.96 31.50 -4.16
N ALA A 271 -2.11 31.90 -3.22
CA ALA A 271 -2.07 31.37 -1.88
C ALA A 271 -2.64 32.41 -0.90
N ASP A 272 -3.52 32.00 -0.02
CA ASP A 272 -4.10 32.84 1.02
C ASP A 272 -4.15 32.13 2.37
N ASN A 273 -3.82 32.88 3.44
CA ASN A 273 -3.87 32.46 4.84
C ASN A 273 -3.08 31.17 5.13
N VAL A 274 -1.96 30.94 4.43
CA VAL A 274 -1.10 29.76 4.62
C VAL A 274 -0.22 29.95 5.83
N VAL A 275 -0.13 28.93 6.69
CA VAL A 275 0.83 28.86 7.80
C VAL A 275 1.96 27.90 7.43
N LEU A 276 3.20 28.37 7.50
CA LEU A 276 4.41 27.62 7.23
C LEU A 276 5.20 27.46 8.52
N GLU A 277 5.29 26.25 9.00
CA GLU A 277 6.01 25.91 10.23
C GLU A 277 6.61 24.51 10.13
N ASN A 278 7.59 24.19 10.96
CA ASN A 278 8.15 22.86 11.15
C ASN A 278 8.62 22.17 9.84
N GLY A 279 9.28 22.94 8.97
CA GLY A 279 9.73 22.48 7.63
C GLY A 279 8.67 22.64 6.55
N GLY A 280 7.56 23.31 6.83
CA GLY A 280 6.59 23.73 5.81
C GLY A 280 7.21 24.72 4.82
N ARG A 281 6.85 24.62 3.55
CA ARG A 281 7.37 25.47 2.47
C ARG A 281 6.29 25.81 1.46
N LEU A 282 6.28 27.07 1.04
CA LEU A 282 5.47 27.55 -0.08
C LEU A 282 6.38 28.21 -1.13
N ASP A 283 6.37 27.70 -2.35
CA ASP A 283 7.03 28.30 -3.51
C ASP A 283 6.00 29.12 -4.31
N VAL A 284 6.13 30.44 -4.32
CA VAL A 284 5.32 31.35 -5.12
C VAL A 284 6.00 31.54 -6.48
N LEU A 285 5.35 31.05 -7.53
CA LEU A 285 5.91 31.07 -8.87
C LEU A 285 5.71 32.44 -9.57
N THR A 286 6.43 32.68 -10.64
CA THR A 286 6.30 33.88 -11.47
C THR A 286 4.85 34.11 -11.92
N GLY A 287 4.33 35.32 -11.70
CA GLY A 287 2.94 35.68 -12.00
C GLY A 287 1.90 35.19 -10.99
N HIS A 288 2.32 34.49 -9.94
CA HIS A 288 1.45 34.03 -8.87
C HIS A 288 1.55 34.95 -7.65
N THR A 289 0.66 34.76 -6.68
CA THR A 289 0.61 35.62 -5.49
C THR A 289 0.46 34.82 -4.20
N ALA A 290 0.96 35.38 -3.10
CA ALA A 290 0.67 34.91 -1.74
C ALA A 290 0.25 36.07 -0.86
N THR A 291 -0.87 35.90 -0.17
CA THR A 291 -1.42 36.88 0.78
C THR A 291 -1.63 36.25 2.15
N ASN A 292 -1.58 37.06 3.19
CA ASN A 292 -1.81 36.61 4.58
C ASN A 292 -0.97 35.38 5.00
N THR A 293 0.16 35.11 4.31
CA THR A 293 1.02 33.99 4.62
C THR A 293 1.82 34.27 5.89
N ARG A 294 1.76 33.33 6.82
CA ARG A 294 2.54 33.38 8.06
C ARG A 294 3.67 32.35 8.03
N VAL A 295 4.88 32.83 8.31
CA VAL A 295 6.07 31.98 8.42
C VAL A 295 6.48 31.93 9.88
N ASP A 296 6.40 30.76 10.49
CA ASP A 296 6.82 30.49 11.88
C ASP A 296 8.11 29.64 11.88
N ASP A 297 8.50 29.17 13.06
CA ASP A 297 9.76 28.43 13.25
C ASP A 297 9.90 27.23 12.31
N GLY A 298 10.99 27.23 11.53
CA GLY A 298 11.30 26.22 10.52
C GLY A 298 10.47 26.30 9.23
N GLY A 299 9.60 27.33 9.08
CA GLY A 299 8.86 27.58 7.83
C GLY A 299 9.71 28.29 6.77
N THR A 300 9.35 28.15 5.51
CA THR A 300 10.01 28.82 4.36
C THR A 300 8.98 29.32 3.36
N LEU A 301 9.03 30.61 3.04
CA LEU A 301 8.33 31.21 1.90
C LEU A 301 9.36 31.60 0.84
N ASP A 302 9.28 31.02 -0.35
CA ASP A 302 10.16 31.29 -1.48
C ASP A 302 9.35 31.98 -2.58
N VAL A 303 9.68 33.24 -2.87
CA VAL A 303 8.97 34.04 -3.88
C VAL A 303 9.88 34.24 -5.09
N ARG A 304 9.48 33.68 -6.24
CA ARG A 304 10.22 33.77 -7.48
C ARG A 304 10.14 35.19 -8.05
N ASN A 305 11.09 35.52 -8.94
CA ASN A 305 11.06 36.81 -9.62
C ASN A 305 9.73 37.02 -10.36
N GLY A 306 9.01 38.10 -10.04
CA GLY A 306 7.67 38.39 -10.56
C GLY A 306 6.53 37.61 -9.91
N GLY A 307 6.79 37.05 -8.73
CA GLY A 307 5.74 36.44 -7.86
C GLY A 307 5.19 37.47 -6.87
#